data_44cc281ad0ab50c4f8e45bda1e9515a4
#
_entry.id   44cc281ad0ab50c4f8e45bda1e9515a4
#
_cell.length_a   1.000
_cell.length_b   1.000
_cell.length_c   1.000
_cell.angle_alpha   90.00
_cell.angle_beta   90.00
_cell.angle_gamma   90.00
#
_symmetry.space_group_name_H-M   'P 1'
#
loop_
_entity.id
_entity.type
_entity.pdbx_description
1 polymer ?
#
loop_
_entity_poly.entity_id
_entity_poly.type
_entity_poly.pdbx_seq_one_letter_code
_entity_poly.pdbx_strand_id
1 'polypeptide(L)'
;MRRSSLFFVFTALTCSTGPSFAAGQTGDIPASTIATAPAVEPGGVAALERMSAHLRSLGQFGLHADTTIELVTQDDQKLQFPGTIDYKVRAPDGLYIGMETDRKQRELYYDGKTLTVYGPRNKLYAQTPAPPTTAALLGMAEDKYGIELPLADLFLWGTAKAPVSSLRSAAYVGPARIDGSVTDQ
;
A
#
# COMPACT_ATOMS: atom_id res chain seq x y z
N MET A 1 0.30 -5.46 24.09
CA MET A 1 0.09 -4.68 22.86
C MET A 1 0.62 -5.48 21.70
N ARG A 2 -0.25 -6.13 20.94
CA ARG A 2 0.12 -6.97 19.77
C ARG A 2 0.06 -6.09 18.54
N ARG A 3 1.18 -5.99 17.83
CA ARG A 3 1.28 -5.31 16.53
C ARG A 3 0.57 -6.19 15.49
N SER A 4 -0.53 -5.70 14.92
CA SER A 4 -1.16 -6.31 13.75
C SER A 4 -0.39 -5.84 12.52
N SER A 5 0.32 -6.76 11.87
CA SER A 5 0.95 -6.48 10.57
C SER A 5 -0.12 -6.54 9.48
N LEU A 6 -0.29 -5.43 8.78
CA LEU A 6 -1.15 -5.34 7.61
C LEU A 6 -0.37 -5.89 6.40
N PHE A 7 -0.84 -6.98 5.82
CA PHE A 7 -0.32 -7.50 4.56
C PHE A 7 -1.23 -7.08 3.42
N PHE A 8 -0.68 -6.41 2.42
CA PHE A 8 -1.35 -6.15 1.15
C PHE A 8 -1.05 -7.29 0.18
N VAL A 9 -2.07 -7.99 -0.25
CA VAL A 9 -1.97 -9.02 -1.29
C VAL A 9 -2.72 -8.55 -2.53
N PHE A 10 -1.99 -8.35 -3.62
CA PHE A 10 -2.59 -8.17 -4.95
C PHE A 10 -2.86 -9.54 -5.54
N THR A 11 -4.11 -9.89 -5.76
CA THR A 11 -4.49 -11.13 -6.45
C THR A 11 -5.04 -10.80 -7.83
N ALA A 12 -4.30 -11.15 -8.87
CA ALA A 12 -4.82 -11.18 -10.24
C ALA A 12 -5.54 -12.51 -10.48
N LEU A 13 -6.80 -12.44 -10.83
CA LEU A 13 -7.65 -13.59 -11.15
C LEU A 13 -7.55 -13.91 -12.64
N THR A 14 -6.93 -15.03 -13.01
CA THR A 14 -7.05 -15.59 -14.35
C THR A 14 -7.92 -16.86 -14.31
N CYS A 15 -9.04 -16.79 -15.00
CA CYS A 15 -9.91 -17.94 -15.28
C CYS A 15 -9.40 -18.67 -16.52
N SER A 16 -9.10 -19.96 -16.44
CA SER A 16 -9.04 -20.84 -17.61
C SER A 16 -9.66 -22.19 -17.31
N THR A 17 -10.70 -22.50 -18.07
CA THR A 17 -11.42 -23.76 -18.12
C THR A 17 -10.75 -24.75 -19.07
N GLY A 18 -10.70 -26.03 -18.69
CA GLY A 18 -10.59 -27.14 -19.63
C GLY A 18 -10.11 -28.44 -19.00
N PRO A 19 -10.84 -29.56 -19.16
CA PRO A 19 -10.49 -30.84 -18.56
C PRO A 19 -9.68 -31.71 -19.51
N SER A 20 -8.72 -32.44 -18.96
CA SER A 20 -8.25 -33.69 -19.56
C SER A 20 -7.67 -34.61 -18.51
N PHE A 21 -8.33 -35.74 -18.33
CA PHE A 21 -7.81 -36.88 -17.59
C PHE A 21 -6.77 -37.61 -18.42
N ALA A 22 -5.61 -37.88 -17.85
CA ALA A 22 -4.75 -38.98 -18.23
C ALA A 22 -4.02 -39.51 -17.02
N ALA A 23 -4.09 -40.85 -16.87
CA ALA A 23 -3.57 -41.60 -15.77
C ALA A 23 -2.07 -41.77 -15.79
N GLY A 24 -1.46 -41.79 -14.61
CA GLY A 24 -0.34 -42.63 -14.26
C GLY A 24 1.05 -42.17 -14.71
N GLN A 25 1.75 -41.53 -13.74
CA GLN A 25 3.18 -41.75 -13.50
C GLN A 25 3.52 -41.36 -12.06
N THR A 26 3.91 -42.34 -11.26
CA THR A 26 4.63 -42.12 -10.00
C THR A 26 6.00 -41.58 -10.35
N GLY A 27 6.11 -40.26 -10.47
CA GLY A 27 7.37 -39.56 -10.60
C GLY A 27 7.72 -38.98 -9.22
N ASP A 28 8.91 -39.26 -8.74
CA ASP A 28 9.53 -38.64 -7.57
C ASP A 28 9.30 -37.13 -7.63
N ILE A 29 8.56 -36.61 -6.65
CA ILE A 29 8.45 -35.19 -6.43
C ILE A 29 9.82 -34.75 -5.89
N PRO A 30 10.60 -33.96 -6.65
CA PRO A 30 11.85 -33.45 -6.12
C PRO A 30 11.51 -32.64 -4.86
N ALA A 31 12.22 -32.95 -3.77
CA ALA A 31 12.11 -32.22 -2.51
C ALA A 31 12.11 -30.71 -2.80
N SER A 32 11.05 -30.05 -2.39
CA SER A 32 10.91 -28.60 -2.50
C SER A 32 12.19 -27.95 -2.02
N THR A 33 12.88 -27.32 -2.95
CA THR A 33 14.04 -26.48 -2.65
C THR A 33 13.59 -25.47 -1.60
N ILE A 34 14.17 -25.52 -0.42
CA ILE A 34 13.96 -24.55 0.65
C ILE A 34 14.21 -23.19 0.02
N ALA A 35 13.17 -22.38 -0.11
CA ALA A 35 13.28 -21.05 -0.65
C ALA A 35 14.33 -20.29 0.18
N THR A 36 15.44 -19.97 -0.47
CA THR A 36 16.46 -19.08 0.10
C THR A 36 15.75 -17.79 0.57
N ALA A 37 16.15 -17.27 1.74
CA ALA A 37 15.58 -16.04 2.28
C ALA A 37 15.50 -14.96 1.17
N PRO A 38 14.41 -14.22 1.08
CA PRO A 38 14.21 -13.26 0.00
C PRO A 38 15.36 -12.27 -0.03
N ALA A 39 16.09 -12.25 -1.13
CA ALA A 39 17.19 -11.32 -1.34
C ALA A 39 16.63 -9.96 -1.77
N VAL A 40 17.36 -8.88 -1.46
CA VAL A 40 17.07 -7.55 -2.00
C VAL A 40 17.74 -7.46 -3.37
N GLU A 41 16.95 -7.58 -4.43
CA GLU A 41 17.46 -7.50 -5.79
C GLU A 41 17.68 -6.05 -6.22
N PRO A 42 18.82 -5.71 -6.82
CA PRO A 42 19.11 -4.35 -7.28
C PRO A 42 18.06 -3.80 -8.26
N GLY A 43 17.46 -4.67 -9.09
CA GLY A 43 16.41 -4.29 -10.04
C GLY A 43 15.15 -3.78 -9.36
N GLY A 44 14.69 -4.46 -8.28
CA GLY A 44 13.55 -4.03 -7.48
C GLY A 44 13.82 -2.71 -6.75
N VAL A 45 15.02 -2.56 -6.18
CA VAL A 45 15.45 -1.30 -5.55
C VAL A 45 15.42 -0.14 -6.55
N ALA A 46 16.02 -0.34 -7.73
CA ALA A 46 16.07 0.68 -8.77
C ALA A 46 14.67 1.07 -9.27
N ALA A 47 13.72 0.13 -9.36
CA ALA A 47 12.34 0.43 -9.72
C ALA A 47 11.65 1.31 -8.65
N LEU A 48 11.81 0.99 -7.37
CA LEU A 48 11.30 1.80 -6.25
C LEU A 48 11.93 3.19 -6.19
N GLU A 49 13.22 3.31 -6.44
CA GLU A 49 13.91 4.60 -6.49
C GLU A 49 13.41 5.48 -7.64
N ARG A 50 13.20 4.90 -8.84
CA ARG A 50 12.61 5.63 -9.97
C ARG A 50 11.21 6.13 -9.66
N MET A 51 10.35 5.27 -9.11
CA MET A 51 8.99 5.64 -8.69
C MET A 51 9.03 6.79 -7.70
N SER A 52 9.81 6.68 -6.65
CA SER A 52 9.91 7.69 -5.60
C SER A 52 10.47 9.00 -6.11
N ALA A 53 11.48 8.96 -6.99
CA ALA A 53 12.03 10.16 -7.62
C ALA A 53 10.99 10.86 -8.49
N HIS A 54 10.21 10.08 -9.25
CA HIS A 54 9.12 10.62 -10.07
C HIS A 54 8.06 11.29 -9.20
N LEU A 55 7.54 10.61 -8.18
CA LEU A 55 6.52 11.17 -7.27
C LEU A 55 7.01 12.47 -6.58
N ARG A 56 8.26 12.50 -6.14
CA ARG A 56 8.84 13.71 -5.54
C ARG A 56 9.04 14.85 -6.53
N SER A 57 9.17 14.58 -7.84
CA SER A 57 9.27 15.61 -8.87
C SER A 57 7.94 16.29 -9.17
N LEU A 58 6.82 15.67 -8.78
CA LEU A 58 5.49 16.21 -9.01
C LEU A 58 5.15 17.24 -7.92
N GLY A 59 4.84 18.46 -8.32
CA GLY A 59 4.34 19.49 -7.38
C GLY A 59 2.93 19.18 -6.89
N GLN A 60 2.12 18.55 -7.75
CA GLN A 60 0.74 18.13 -7.46
C GLN A 60 0.44 16.85 -8.21
N PHE A 61 -0.28 15.93 -7.58
CA PHE A 61 -0.78 14.73 -8.23
C PHE A 61 -2.01 14.14 -7.51
N GLY A 62 -2.75 13.30 -8.21
CA GLY A 62 -3.81 12.47 -7.68
C GLY A 62 -3.46 11.00 -7.85
N LEU A 63 -3.90 10.17 -6.91
CA LEU A 63 -3.80 8.73 -6.94
C LEU A 63 -5.16 8.15 -6.56
N HIS A 64 -5.63 7.19 -7.33
CA HIS A 64 -6.77 6.34 -6.98
C HIS A 64 -6.29 4.90 -6.84
N ALA A 65 -6.75 4.19 -5.84
CA ALA A 65 -6.42 2.79 -5.63
C ALA A 65 -7.64 2.00 -5.14
N ASP A 66 -7.88 0.86 -5.76
CA ASP A 66 -8.72 -0.19 -5.21
C ASP A 66 -7.91 -0.98 -4.19
N THR A 67 -8.49 -1.21 -3.03
CA THR A 67 -7.81 -1.86 -1.91
C THR A 67 -8.62 -3.02 -1.38
N THR A 68 -7.92 -4.01 -0.84
CA THR A 68 -8.54 -5.08 -0.06
C THR A 68 -7.86 -5.15 1.30
N ILE A 69 -8.64 -5.00 2.36
CA ILE A 69 -8.17 -5.14 3.74
C ILE A 69 -8.48 -6.56 4.20
N GLU A 70 -7.46 -7.33 4.54
CA GLU A 70 -7.63 -8.66 5.14
C GLU A 70 -7.59 -8.55 6.66
N LEU A 71 -8.63 -9.05 7.31
CA LEU A 71 -8.72 -9.20 8.76
C LEU A 71 -8.69 -10.70 9.11
N VAL A 72 -7.73 -11.11 9.92
CA VAL A 72 -7.68 -12.47 10.47
C VAL A 72 -8.36 -12.47 11.83
N THR A 73 -9.42 -13.27 11.98
CA THR A 73 -10.16 -13.43 13.24
C THR A 73 -9.37 -14.30 14.22
N GLN A 74 -9.86 -14.42 15.45
CA GLN A 74 -9.23 -15.29 16.47
C GLN A 74 -9.30 -16.78 16.10
N ASP A 75 -10.25 -17.15 15.25
CA ASP A 75 -10.46 -18.52 14.75
C ASP A 75 -9.75 -18.75 13.40
N ASP A 76 -8.73 -17.95 13.09
CA ASP A 76 -7.93 -17.99 11.86
C ASP A 76 -8.75 -17.81 10.56
N GLN A 77 -9.97 -17.28 10.64
CA GLN A 77 -10.76 -16.95 9.46
C GLN A 77 -10.24 -15.66 8.84
N LYS A 78 -10.10 -15.66 7.52
CA LYS A 78 -9.70 -14.50 6.72
C LYS A 78 -10.92 -13.81 6.16
N LEU A 79 -11.15 -12.57 6.59
CA LEU A 79 -12.23 -11.71 6.09
C LEU A 79 -11.61 -10.64 5.21
N GLN A 80 -12.09 -10.51 3.98
CA GLN A 80 -11.63 -9.50 3.04
C GLN A 80 -12.69 -8.40 2.90
N PHE A 81 -12.25 -7.15 3.01
CA PHE A 81 -13.08 -5.97 2.86
C PHE A 81 -12.55 -5.13 1.71
N PRO A 82 -13.28 -5.06 0.59
CA PRO A 82 -12.92 -4.16 -0.50
C PRO A 82 -13.12 -2.70 -0.08
N GLY A 83 -12.36 -1.82 -0.69
CA GLY A 83 -12.48 -0.39 -0.50
C GLY A 83 -11.72 0.37 -1.56
N THR A 84 -11.89 1.69 -1.55
CA THR A 84 -11.17 2.61 -2.43
C THR A 84 -10.45 3.67 -1.61
N ILE A 85 -9.33 4.15 -2.15
CA ILE A 85 -8.58 5.25 -1.57
C ILE A 85 -8.25 6.25 -2.66
N ASP A 86 -8.58 7.50 -2.40
CA ASP A 86 -8.25 8.64 -3.25
C ASP A 86 -7.27 9.56 -2.53
N TYR A 87 -6.14 9.83 -3.16
CA TYR A 87 -5.18 10.83 -2.72
C TYR A 87 -5.19 12.04 -3.65
N LYS A 88 -5.13 13.24 -3.07
CA LYS A 88 -4.75 14.46 -3.78
C LYS A 88 -3.63 15.11 -2.98
N VAL A 89 -2.48 15.24 -3.60
CA VAL A 89 -1.26 15.75 -2.97
C VAL A 89 -0.87 17.05 -3.62
N ARG A 90 -0.51 18.03 -2.81
CA ARG A 90 0.14 19.26 -3.19
C ARG A 90 1.35 19.44 -2.28
N ALA A 91 2.54 19.27 -2.85
CA ALA A 91 3.77 19.42 -2.07
C ALA A 91 4.01 20.91 -1.72
N PRO A 92 4.56 21.19 -0.55
CA PRO A 92 4.95 20.28 0.52
C PRO A 92 3.87 20.09 1.59
N ASP A 93 2.75 20.78 1.53
CA ASP A 93 1.87 21.07 2.67
C ASP A 93 0.37 20.84 2.41
N GLY A 94 0.00 20.22 1.32
CA GLY A 94 -1.38 19.91 0.99
C GLY A 94 -1.63 18.43 0.83
N LEU A 95 -2.63 17.88 1.55
CA LEU A 95 -3.02 16.48 1.43
C LEU A 95 -4.52 16.33 1.63
N TYR A 96 -5.16 15.63 0.71
CA TYR A 96 -6.48 15.06 0.86
C TYR A 96 -6.40 13.55 0.71
N ILE A 97 -7.11 12.83 1.58
CA ILE A 97 -7.25 11.38 1.50
C ILE A 97 -8.73 11.06 1.71
N GLY A 98 -9.35 10.45 0.71
CA GLY A 98 -10.67 9.83 0.81
C GLY A 98 -10.51 8.33 0.94
N MET A 99 -11.12 7.72 1.95
CA MET A 99 -11.14 6.27 2.15
C MET A 99 -12.58 5.81 2.26
N GLU A 100 -12.96 4.86 1.44
CA GLU A 100 -14.29 4.29 1.45
C GLU A 100 -14.25 2.77 1.46
N THR A 101 -15.08 2.19 2.30
CA THR A 101 -15.43 0.77 2.35
C THR A 101 -16.93 0.66 2.57
N ASP A 102 -17.50 -0.53 2.40
CA ASP A 102 -18.93 -0.75 2.69
C ASP A 102 -19.35 -0.29 4.10
N ARG A 103 -18.40 -0.31 5.05
CA ARG A 103 -18.68 -0.03 6.47
C ARG A 103 -18.23 1.33 6.94
N LYS A 104 -17.19 1.89 6.32
CA LYS A 104 -16.55 3.14 6.78
C LYS A 104 -16.30 4.06 5.61
N GLN A 105 -16.51 5.34 5.85
CA GLN A 105 -16.07 6.41 4.97
C GLN A 105 -15.37 7.45 5.82
N ARG A 106 -14.17 7.83 5.42
CA ARG A 106 -13.35 8.84 6.10
C ARG A 106 -12.65 9.71 5.09
N GLU A 107 -12.58 10.97 5.41
CA GLU A 107 -11.85 11.96 4.64
C GLU A 107 -10.88 12.69 5.55
N LEU A 108 -9.66 12.84 5.11
CA LEU A 108 -8.62 13.60 5.77
C LEU A 108 -8.26 14.81 4.90
N TYR A 109 -8.21 15.95 5.54
CA TYR A 109 -7.82 17.21 4.91
C TYR A 109 -6.66 17.80 5.68
N TYR A 110 -5.63 18.22 4.97
CA TYR A 110 -4.46 18.85 5.55
C TYR A 110 -4.02 20.04 4.68
N ASP A 111 -3.75 21.16 5.31
CA ASP A 111 -3.45 22.45 4.68
C ASP A 111 -2.08 23.04 5.04
N GLY A 112 -1.20 22.23 5.66
CA GLY A 112 0.09 22.68 6.17
C GLY A 112 0.07 23.22 7.61
N LYS A 113 -1.12 23.30 8.24
CA LYS A 113 -1.29 23.81 9.61
C LYS A 113 -2.23 22.97 10.44
N THR A 114 -3.26 22.43 9.82
CA THR A 114 -4.35 21.72 10.48
C THR A 114 -4.61 20.40 9.77
N LEU A 115 -4.75 19.35 10.56
CA LEU A 115 -5.31 18.08 10.11
C LEU A 115 -6.79 18.03 10.53
N THR A 116 -7.67 17.86 9.57
CA THR A 116 -9.10 17.61 9.78
C THR A 116 -9.42 16.19 9.34
N VAL A 117 -10.08 15.44 10.22
CA VAL A 117 -10.65 14.11 9.91
C VAL A 117 -12.16 14.25 9.91
N TYR A 118 -12.80 13.90 8.81
CA TYR A 118 -14.24 13.96 8.64
C TYR A 118 -14.82 12.58 8.36
N GLY A 119 -15.95 12.29 8.98
CA GLY A 119 -16.74 11.08 8.75
C GLY A 119 -18.04 11.42 8.06
N PRO A 120 -18.16 11.29 6.72
CA PRO A 120 -19.36 11.68 5.97
C PRO A 120 -20.64 10.98 6.42
N ARG A 121 -20.55 9.72 6.82
CA ARG A 121 -21.74 8.92 7.25
C ARG A 121 -22.36 9.41 8.55
N ASN A 122 -21.55 9.85 9.49
CA ASN A 122 -22.02 10.35 10.78
C ASN A 122 -21.98 11.87 10.89
N LYS A 123 -21.45 12.56 9.86
CA LYS A 123 -21.33 14.03 9.77
C LYS A 123 -20.56 14.65 10.95
N LEU A 124 -19.58 13.91 11.48
CA LEU A 124 -18.71 14.37 12.54
C LEU A 124 -17.32 14.66 12.01
N TYR A 125 -16.66 15.64 12.60
CA TYR A 125 -15.27 15.95 12.29
C TYR A 125 -14.47 16.22 13.56
N ALA A 126 -13.16 16.05 13.44
CA ALA A 126 -12.18 16.43 14.45
C ALA A 126 -11.05 17.19 13.79
N GLN A 127 -10.48 18.15 14.49
CA GLN A 127 -9.36 18.96 14.01
C GLN A 127 -8.24 18.97 15.04
N THR A 128 -7.01 19.01 14.55
CA THR A 128 -5.82 19.15 15.37
C THR A 128 -4.77 19.98 14.63
N PRO A 129 -3.94 20.77 15.34
CA PRO A 129 -2.75 21.37 14.75
C PRO A 129 -1.84 20.28 14.16
N ALA A 130 -1.26 20.57 13.03
CA ALA A 130 -0.42 19.67 12.28
C ALA A 130 0.92 20.32 11.91
N PRO A 131 1.99 19.53 11.75
CA PRO A 131 3.30 20.03 11.34
C PRO A 131 3.27 20.56 9.90
N PRO A 132 4.25 21.37 9.47
CA PRO A 132 4.17 22.13 8.22
C PRO A 132 4.44 21.33 6.95
N THR A 133 4.71 20.03 7.02
CA THR A 133 4.97 19.18 5.85
C THR A 133 4.19 17.88 5.90
N THR A 134 3.81 17.38 4.71
CA THR A 134 3.13 16.08 4.58
C THR A 134 3.92 14.94 5.21
N ALA A 135 5.24 14.89 5.03
CA ALA A 135 6.07 13.84 5.62
C ALA A 135 6.07 13.88 7.16
N ALA A 136 6.09 15.07 7.77
CA ALA A 136 5.99 15.21 9.21
C ALA A 136 4.57 14.89 9.72
N LEU A 137 3.53 15.23 8.93
CA LEU A 137 2.15 14.87 9.23
C LEU A 137 1.95 13.36 9.29
N LEU A 138 2.46 12.61 8.31
CA LEU A 138 2.36 11.15 8.28
C LEU A 138 2.96 10.52 9.53
N GLY A 139 4.13 10.99 9.96
CA GLY A 139 4.72 10.54 11.22
C GLY A 139 3.89 10.89 12.44
N MET A 140 3.36 12.11 12.52
CA MET A 140 2.48 12.50 13.64
C MET A 140 1.20 11.66 13.69
N ALA A 141 0.61 11.36 12.53
CA ALA A 141 -0.62 10.57 12.44
C ALA A 141 -0.40 9.15 12.97
N GLU A 142 0.72 8.53 12.63
CA GLU A 142 1.12 7.21 13.12
C GLU A 142 1.47 7.24 14.61
N ASP A 143 2.45 8.08 15.00
CA ASP A 143 3.05 8.09 16.34
C ASP A 143 2.04 8.51 17.43
N LYS A 144 1.23 9.55 17.15
CA LYS A 144 0.34 10.15 18.13
C LYS A 144 -1.06 9.56 18.13
N TYR A 145 -1.57 9.20 16.96
CA TYR A 145 -2.97 8.79 16.82
C TYR A 145 -3.13 7.33 16.39
N GLY A 146 -2.03 6.61 16.10
CA GLY A 146 -2.07 5.25 15.58
C GLY A 146 -2.81 5.15 14.24
N ILE A 147 -2.81 6.24 13.47
CA ILE A 147 -3.43 6.27 12.14
C ILE A 147 -2.41 5.81 11.13
N GLU A 148 -2.54 4.57 10.70
CA GLU A 148 -1.81 4.04 9.54
C GLU A 148 -2.55 4.46 8.27
N LEU A 149 -1.89 5.25 7.44
CA LEU A 149 -2.42 5.67 6.15
C LEU A 149 -1.96 4.67 5.09
N PRO A 150 -2.88 3.96 4.43
CA PRO A 150 -2.51 3.05 3.35
C PRO A 150 -1.73 3.79 2.27
N LEU A 151 -0.74 3.15 1.67
CA LEU A 151 0.13 3.72 0.64
C LEU A 151 0.99 4.93 1.10
N ALA A 152 1.06 5.22 2.41
CA ALA A 152 1.93 6.29 2.93
C ALA A 152 3.40 6.09 2.55
N ASP A 153 3.81 4.84 2.41
CA ASP A 153 5.16 4.47 2.00
C ASP A 153 5.56 5.05 0.63
N LEU A 154 4.60 5.22 -0.29
CA LEU A 154 4.87 5.84 -1.59
C LEU A 154 5.47 7.25 -1.46
N PHE A 155 5.13 7.96 -0.40
CA PHE A 155 5.62 9.33 -0.14
C PHE A 155 6.89 9.34 0.72
N LEU A 156 7.18 8.25 1.42
CA LEU A 156 8.26 8.15 2.40
C LEU A 156 9.50 7.45 1.86
N TRP A 157 9.39 6.65 0.78
CA TRP A 157 10.50 5.91 0.20
C TRP A 157 11.68 6.80 -0.16
N GLY A 158 12.86 6.39 0.25
CA GLY A 158 14.10 7.14 0.04
C GLY A 158 14.27 8.36 0.95
N THR A 159 13.36 8.56 1.92
CA THR A 159 13.53 9.56 2.99
C THR A 159 14.15 8.91 4.23
N ALA A 160 14.53 9.73 5.21
CA ALA A 160 15.06 9.24 6.49
C ALA A 160 14.07 8.33 7.26
N LYS A 161 12.75 8.44 6.99
CA LYS A 161 11.73 7.61 7.63
C LYS A 161 11.55 6.23 6.98
N ALA A 162 11.84 6.12 5.69
CA ALA A 162 11.81 4.85 4.96
C ALA A 162 13.06 4.74 4.06
N PRO A 163 14.25 4.57 4.66
CA PRO A 163 15.47 4.45 3.87
C PRO A 163 15.45 3.13 3.09
N VAL A 164 15.97 3.16 1.87
CA VAL A 164 16.07 1.97 1.01
C VAL A 164 16.80 0.81 1.71
N SER A 165 17.73 1.13 2.61
CA SER A 165 18.44 0.13 3.41
C SER A 165 17.59 -0.62 4.43
N SER A 166 16.35 -0.20 4.68
CA SER A 166 15.39 -0.91 5.56
C SER A 166 14.62 -2.01 4.84
N LEU A 167 14.76 -2.13 3.52
CA LEU A 167 14.15 -3.21 2.74
C LEU A 167 14.66 -4.57 3.21
N ARG A 168 13.72 -5.46 3.49
CA ARG A 168 14.02 -6.85 3.85
C ARG A 168 14.04 -7.77 2.65
N SER A 169 13.23 -7.46 1.64
CA SER A 169 13.18 -8.20 0.38
C SER A 169 12.70 -7.26 -0.72
N ALA A 170 13.23 -7.43 -1.91
CA ALA A 170 12.76 -6.78 -3.12
C ALA A 170 13.08 -7.71 -4.29
N ALA A 171 12.10 -7.99 -5.13
CA ALA A 171 12.27 -8.76 -6.35
C ALA A 171 11.79 -7.94 -7.54
N TYR A 172 12.50 -8.01 -8.63
CA TYR A 172 12.06 -7.44 -9.90
C TYR A 172 11.40 -8.53 -10.74
N VAL A 173 10.09 -8.48 -10.85
CA VAL A 173 9.30 -9.49 -11.59
C VAL A 173 9.33 -9.24 -13.09
N GLY A 174 9.53 -7.99 -13.50
CA GLY A 174 9.56 -7.62 -14.91
C GLY A 174 8.51 -6.59 -15.30
N PRO A 175 8.40 -6.27 -16.60
CA PRO A 175 7.40 -5.33 -17.07
C PRO A 175 6.00 -5.94 -17.02
N ALA A 176 5.03 -5.16 -16.52
CA ALA A 176 3.61 -5.49 -16.53
C ALA A 176 2.83 -4.41 -17.30
N ARG A 177 1.64 -4.75 -17.77
CA ARG A 177 0.71 -3.77 -18.38
C ARG A 177 -0.41 -3.48 -17.39
N ILE A 178 -0.54 -2.22 -17.01
CA ILE A 178 -1.64 -1.71 -16.20
C ILE A 178 -2.30 -0.58 -17.00
N ASP A 179 -3.59 -0.70 -17.27
CA ASP A 179 -4.39 0.27 -18.06
C ASP A 179 -3.72 0.70 -19.38
N GLY A 180 -3.13 -0.28 -20.09
CA GLY A 180 -2.45 -0.05 -21.36
C GLY A 180 -1.03 0.51 -21.26
N SER A 181 -0.60 0.96 -20.11
CA SER A 181 0.75 1.46 -19.84
C SER A 181 1.69 0.32 -19.42
N VAL A 182 2.94 0.37 -19.88
CA VAL A 182 3.98 -0.56 -19.42
C VAL A 182 4.56 -0.01 -18.12
N THR A 183 4.54 -0.84 -17.08
CA THR A 183 5.04 -0.51 -15.74
C THR A 183 6.05 -1.55 -15.29
N ASP A 184 6.94 -1.20 -14.39
CA ASP A 184 7.82 -2.13 -13.68
C ASP A 184 7.04 -2.82 -12.54
N GLN A 185 7.22 -4.13 -12.37
CA GLN A 185 6.65 -4.91 -11.29
C GLN A 185 7.75 -5.61 -10.49
#